data_5798254410258245049f73e285d8cf1f
#
_entry.id   5798254410258245049f73e285d8cf1f
#
_cell.length_a   1.000
_cell.length_b   1.000
_cell.length_c   1.000
_cell.angle_alpha   90.00
_cell.angle_beta   90.00
_cell.angle_gamma   90.00
#
_symmetry.space_group_name_H-M   'P 1'
#
loop_
_entity.id
_entity.type
_entity.pdbx_description
1 polymer ?
#
loop_
_entity_poly.entity_id
_entity_poly.type
_entity_poly.pdbx_seq_one_letter_code
_entity_poly.pdbx_strand_id
1 'polypeptide(L)'
;LKHRKLGKMEKGTMEVMYMGEKKGIGLVLAGGGGKGAYQVGVLKVLQEQGLLQDVSVISGASIGAVNAMLYSMDNMDRMYQAWDEIDMDTVFDVDLNMLAENRMYFSRNEMLAMFEKYIDMEKIKADSRDIYVSISRLNETQQPEQVEYRRLEDYDADTIRKILLASTALPVMYEAVEIDGKKYRDGGLLDNEPIQPLYDLGIRQFIVIGMRAGKVLNTDKWPDAQFITIYPSHDLGDLIDGTLNFTGRAKEFRQMLGEKDALRSLKTKFQPDDLYIRMEPVLAQNDYNDIVMQMRVNHTYKTMENRLNSNIEKFN
;
A
#
# COMPACT_ATOMS: atom_id res chain seq x y z
N LEU A 1 29.98 -4.13 2.65
CA LEU A 1 29.54 -5.39 3.25
C LEU A 1 28.64 -6.07 2.24
N LYS A 2 29.09 -7.22 1.68
CA LYS A 2 28.34 -8.01 0.70
C LYS A 2 27.01 -8.41 1.32
N HIS A 3 25.88 -7.93 0.76
CA HIS A 3 24.55 -8.47 1.04
C HIS A 3 24.60 -9.98 0.79
N ARG A 4 24.50 -10.77 1.84
CA ARG A 4 24.15 -12.18 1.72
C ARG A 4 22.70 -12.20 1.19
N LYS A 5 22.54 -12.47 -0.11
CA LYS A 5 21.26 -12.88 -0.67
C LYS A 5 20.80 -14.07 0.18
N LEU A 6 19.67 -13.92 0.87
CA LEU A 6 18.91 -15.07 1.36
C LEU A 6 18.73 -15.97 0.14
N GLY A 7 19.19 -17.24 0.22
CA GLY A 7 18.95 -18.20 -0.85
C GLY A 7 17.46 -18.22 -1.19
N LYS A 8 17.11 -18.36 -2.48
CA LYS A 8 15.71 -18.56 -2.88
C LYS A 8 15.12 -19.65 -2.00
N MET A 9 13.97 -19.37 -1.40
CA MET A 9 13.24 -20.37 -0.61
C MET A 9 13.05 -21.62 -1.45
N GLU A 10 13.36 -22.81 -0.90
CA GLU A 10 13.20 -24.05 -1.63
C GLU A 10 11.73 -24.27 -1.99
N LYS A 11 11.47 -24.73 -3.23
CA LYS A 11 10.11 -25.00 -3.74
C LYS A 11 9.25 -25.87 -2.80
N GLY A 12 9.85 -26.76 -2.03
CA GLY A 12 9.14 -27.62 -1.09
C GLY A 12 8.52 -26.88 0.11
N THR A 13 9.05 -25.73 0.52
CA THR A 13 8.49 -24.93 1.62
C THR A 13 7.22 -24.17 1.18
N MET A 14 7.08 -23.90 -0.13
CA MET A 14 5.88 -23.30 -0.71
C MET A 14 4.74 -24.31 -0.89
N GLU A 15 5.05 -25.58 -1.19
CA GLU A 15 4.03 -26.61 -1.41
C GLU A 15 3.16 -26.92 -0.19
N VAL A 16 3.67 -26.71 1.02
CA VAL A 16 2.90 -26.95 2.27
C VAL A 16 1.73 -25.96 2.43
N MET A 17 1.78 -24.78 1.81
CA MET A 17 0.65 -23.82 1.81
C MET A 17 -0.49 -24.21 0.85
N TYR A 18 -0.24 -25.06 -0.14
CA TYR A 18 -1.14 -25.30 -1.27
C TYR A 18 -2.00 -26.56 -1.15
N MET A 19 -2.18 -27.14 0.04
CA MET A 19 -3.01 -28.33 0.23
C MET A 19 -4.51 -28.00 0.47
N GLY A 20 -5.11 -27.21 -0.40
CA GLY A 20 -6.55 -26.93 -0.49
C GLY A 20 -6.98 -26.70 -1.93
N GLU A 21 -8.27 -26.87 -2.24
CA GLU A 21 -8.80 -26.59 -3.59
C GLU A 21 -8.32 -25.22 -4.09
N LYS A 22 -7.62 -25.18 -5.23
CA LYS A 22 -6.91 -24.02 -5.77
C LYS A 22 -7.88 -22.90 -6.19
N LYS A 23 -8.27 -22.03 -5.27
CA LYS A 23 -8.91 -20.76 -5.60
C LYS A 23 -7.93 -19.56 -5.65
N GLY A 24 -6.64 -19.82 -5.52
CA GLY A 24 -5.60 -18.78 -5.51
C GLY A 24 -5.43 -18.08 -4.15
N ILE A 25 -4.61 -17.06 -4.15
CA ILE A 25 -4.30 -16.23 -2.97
C ILE A 25 -5.03 -14.90 -3.07
N GLY A 26 -5.63 -14.44 -1.97
CA GLY A 26 -6.14 -13.09 -1.81
C GLY A 26 -5.06 -12.15 -1.27
N LEU A 27 -4.78 -11.06 -1.97
CA LEU A 27 -3.89 -10.00 -1.51
C LEU A 27 -4.71 -8.85 -0.95
N VAL A 28 -4.49 -8.50 0.31
CA VAL A 28 -5.22 -7.43 1.02
C VAL A 28 -4.28 -6.29 1.38
N LEU A 29 -4.58 -5.09 0.87
CA LEU A 29 -3.77 -3.89 1.03
C LEU A 29 -4.52 -2.85 1.86
N ALA A 30 -4.03 -2.61 3.09
CA ALA A 30 -4.65 -1.65 4.00
C ALA A 30 -4.48 -0.20 3.54
N GLY A 31 -5.42 0.66 3.96
CA GLY A 31 -5.30 2.10 3.80
C GLY A 31 -4.33 2.74 4.78
N GLY A 32 -3.86 3.96 4.47
CA GLY A 32 -2.91 4.68 5.32
C GLY A 32 -2.22 5.89 4.71
N GLY A 33 -2.69 6.41 3.57
CA GLY A 33 -2.10 7.58 2.90
C GLY A 33 -0.61 7.37 2.61
N GLY A 34 0.24 8.33 2.99
CA GLY A 34 1.69 8.27 2.79
C GLY A 34 2.37 7.02 3.35
N LYS A 35 1.76 6.33 4.31
CA LYS A 35 2.25 5.03 4.81
C LYS A 35 2.25 3.95 3.73
N GLY A 36 1.49 4.13 2.64
CA GLY A 36 1.43 3.19 1.52
C GLY A 36 2.78 2.88 0.86
N ALA A 37 3.77 3.75 1.00
CA ALA A 37 5.14 3.48 0.57
C ALA A 37 5.73 2.21 1.23
N TYR A 38 5.30 1.87 2.44
CA TYR A 38 5.66 0.63 3.12
C TYR A 38 5.23 -0.62 2.33
N GLN A 39 4.00 -0.60 1.77
CA GLN A 39 3.50 -1.72 0.96
C GLN A 39 4.34 -1.94 -0.29
N VAL A 40 4.89 -0.88 -0.89
CA VAL A 40 5.76 -1.01 -2.07
C VAL A 40 6.98 -1.87 -1.75
N GLY A 41 7.65 -1.59 -0.62
CA GLY A 41 8.78 -2.39 -0.17
C GLY A 41 8.41 -3.84 0.14
N VAL A 42 7.25 -4.06 0.78
CA VAL A 42 6.74 -5.41 1.05
C VAL A 42 6.45 -6.16 -0.24
N LEU A 43 5.71 -5.56 -1.18
CA LEU A 43 5.34 -6.17 -2.46
C LEU A 43 6.56 -6.55 -3.29
N LYS A 44 7.60 -5.71 -3.31
CA LYS A 44 8.88 -6.03 -3.97
C LYS A 44 9.47 -7.33 -3.45
N VAL A 45 9.58 -7.47 -2.13
CA VAL A 45 10.14 -8.69 -1.52
C VAL A 45 9.27 -9.90 -1.81
N LEU A 46 7.94 -9.79 -1.66
CA LEU A 46 7.02 -10.88 -1.96
C LEU A 46 7.13 -11.34 -3.42
N GLN A 47 7.28 -10.40 -4.35
CA GLN A 47 7.46 -10.70 -5.77
C GLN A 47 8.82 -11.37 -6.03
N GLU A 48 9.91 -10.86 -5.45
CA GLU A 48 11.25 -11.47 -5.55
C GLU A 48 11.30 -12.89 -4.97
N GLN A 49 10.49 -13.17 -3.95
CA GLN A 49 10.35 -14.50 -3.34
C GLN A 49 9.36 -15.41 -4.10
N GLY A 50 8.65 -14.89 -5.11
CA GLY A 50 7.69 -15.66 -5.91
C GLY A 50 6.34 -15.92 -5.23
N LEU A 51 6.02 -15.24 -4.14
CA LEU A 51 4.80 -15.45 -3.35
C LEU A 51 3.55 -14.80 -3.95
N LEU A 52 3.71 -13.94 -4.96
CA LEU A 52 2.61 -13.23 -5.60
C LEU A 52 2.14 -13.88 -6.92
N GLN A 53 2.76 -15.00 -7.34
CA GLN A 53 2.45 -15.67 -8.62
C GLN A 53 1.04 -16.26 -8.66
N ASP A 54 0.53 -16.69 -7.51
CA ASP A 54 -0.79 -17.31 -7.36
C ASP A 54 -1.85 -16.35 -6.79
N VAL A 55 -1.55 -15.05 -6.75
CA VAL A 55 -2.55 -14.03 -6.39
C VAL A 55 -3.59 -13.97 -7.49
N SER A 56 -4.83 -14.31 -7.15
CA SER A 56 -5.97 -14.35 -8.07
C SER A 56 -6.95 -13.19 -7.84
N VAL A 57 -6.92 -12.57 -6.67
CA VAL A 57 -7.79 -11.45 -6.32
C VAL A 57 -7.10 -10.52 -5.34
N ILE A 58 -7.33 -9.24 -5.51
CA ILE A 58 -6.74 -8.19 -4.69
C ILE A 58 -7.84 -7.33 -4.08
N SER A 59 -7.70 -6.94 -2.84
CA SER A 59 -8.56 -5.91 -2.25
C SER A 59 -7.75 -4.79 -1.61
N GLY A 60 -8.29 -3.58 -1.64
CA GLY A 60 -7.62 -2.44 -1.06
C GLY A 60 -8.57 -1.37 -0.52
N ALA A 61 -8.11 -0.64 0.47
CA ALA A 61 -8.75 0.55 1.03
C ALA A 61 -7.86 1.77 0.83
N SER A 62 -8.42 2.92 0.42
CA SER A 62 -7.65 4.16 0.33
C SER A 62 -6.39 4.00 -0.52
N ILE A 63 -5.23 4.37 0.00
CA ILE A 63 -3.93 4.18 -0.69
C ILE A 63 -3.66 2.70 -1.04
N GLY A 64 -4.21 1.76 -0.27
CA GLY A 64 -4.13 0.34 -0.60
C GLY A 64 -4.84 -0.01 -1.90
N ALA A 65 -5.95 0.66 -2.23
CA ALA A 65 -6.63 0.51 -3.52
C ALA A 65 -5.77 1.07 -4.68
N VAL A 66 -5.11 2.19 -4.47
CA VAL A 66 -4.15 2.77 -5.44
C VAL A 66 -2.99 1.81 -5.65
N ASN A 67 -2.41 1.27 -4.58
CA ASN A 67 -1.34 0.30 -4.66
C ASN A 67 -1.76 -1.01 -5.33
N ALA A 68 -3.01 -1.46 -5.14
CA ALA A 68 -3.56 -2.62 -5.84
C ALA A 68 -3.54 -2.40 -7.36
N MET A 69 -3.99 -1.25 -7.82
CA MET A 69 -4.00 -0.92 -9.25
C MET A 69 -2.58 -0.71 -9.80
N LEU A 70 -1.69 -0.03 -9.07
CA LEU A 70 -0.28 0.10 -9.47
C LEU A 70 0.42 -1.27 -9.57
N TYR A 71 0.16 -2.16 -8.61
CA TYR A 71 0.70 -3.51 -8.63
C TYR A 71 0.18 -4.32 -9.83
N SER A 72 -1.08 -4.15 -10.23
CA SER A 72 -1.68 -4.81 -11.40
C SER A 72 -1.10 -4.35 -12.74
N MET A 73 -0.27 -3.31 -12.74
CA MET A 73 0.54 -2.95 -13.92
C MET A 73 1.71 -3.93 -14.18
N ASP A 74 1.95 -4.91 -13.30
CA ASP A 74 3.01 -5.91 -13.37
C ASP A 74 4.41 -5.32 -13.59
N ASN A 75 4.65 -4.15 -13.04
CA ASN A 75 5.91 -3.41 -13.18
C ASN A 75 6.26 -2.69 -11.88
N MET A 76 7.12 -3.31 -11.08
CA MET A 76 7.56 -2.75 -9.80
C MET A 76 8.34 -1.45 -9.97
N ASP A 77 9.15 -1.30 -11.03
CA ASP A 77 9.88 -0.05 -11.28
C ASP A 77 8.89 1.10 -11.53
N ARG A 78 7.82 0.83 -12.29
CA ARG A 78 6.73 1.80 -12.51
C ARG A 78 6.02 2.16 -11.22
N MET A 79 5.80 1.20 -10.32
CA MET A 79 5.22 1.45 -9.01
C MET A 79 6.13 2.32 -8.13
N TYR A 80 7.45 2.06 -8.14
CA TYR A 80 8.43 2.93 -7.47
C TYR A 80 8.44 4.35 -8.06
N GLN A 81 8.45 4.48 -9.39
CA GLN A 81 8.39 5.79 -10.07
C GLN A 81 7.12 6.57 -9.69
N ALA A 82 5.95 5.92 -9.66
CA ALA A 82 4.73 6.56 -9.21
C ALA A 82 4.85 7.09 -7.77
N TRP A 83 5.44 6.29 -6.89
CA TRP A 83 5.66 6.71 -5.50
C TRP A 83 6.73 7.80 -5.35
N ASP A 84 7.72 7.84 -6.23
CA ASP A 84 8.71 8.92 -6.22
C ASP A 84 8.07 10.27 -6.62
N GLU A 85 7.12 10.26 -7.55
CA GLU A 85 6.41 11.47 -8.01
C GLU A 85 5.29 11.92 -7.05
N ILE A 86 4.63 11.00 -6.32
CA ILE A 86 3.64 11.39 -5.30
C ILE A 86 4.36 12.17 -4.20
N ASP A 87 4.03 13.43 -4.03
CA ASP A 87 4.60 14.28 -2.99
C ASP A 87 3.50 15.08 -2.26
N MET A 88 3.91 16.05 -1.48
CA MET A 88 2.99 16.90 -0.71
C MET A 88 2.11 17.75 -1.62
N ASP A 89 2.65 18.24 -2.74
CA ASP A 89 1.92 19.10 -3.67
C ASP A 89 0.87 18.27 -4.45
N THR A 90 1.19 17.03 -4.80
CA THR A 90 0.22 16.09 -5.41
C THR A 90 -1.01 15.83 -4.53
N VAL A 91 -0.81 15.77 -3.21
CA VAL A 91 -1.87 15.40 -2.26
C VAL A 91 -2.58 16.63 -1.71
N PHE A 92 -1.87 17.75 -1.54
CA PHE A 92 -2.38 18.98 -0.94
C PHE A 92 -2.50 20.12 -1.97
N ASP A 93 -2.89 19.78 -3.19
CA ASP A 93 -3.14 20.76 -4.24
C ASP A 93 -4.23 21.76 -3.81
N VAL A 94 -3.89 23.04 -3.80
CA VAL A 94 -4.76 24.13 -3.38
C VAL A 94 -5.37 24.80 -4.62
N ASP A 95 -6.63 24.50 -4.90
CA ASP A 95 -7.38 25.20 -5.93
C ASP A 95 -7.86 26.57 -5.42
N LEU A 96 -7.33 27.64 -6.03
CA LEU A 96 -7.72 29.02 -5.69
C LEU A 96 -9.20 29.31 -5.94
N ASN A 97 -9.86 28.60 -6.86
CA ASN A 97 -11.30 28.74 -7.09
C ASN A 97 -12.10 28.15 -5.92
N MET A 98 -11.64 27.03 -5.36
CA MET A 98 -12.27 26.44 -4.16
C MET A 98 -12.14 27.35 -2.96
N LEU A 99 -11.01 28.04 -2.79
CA LEU A 99 -10.85 29.06 -1.75
C LEU A 99 -11.78 30.25 -1.93
N ALA A 100 -11.99 30.71 -3.17
CA ALA A 100 -12.94 31.79 -3.48
C ALA A 100 -14.39 31.42 -3.16
N GLU A 101 -14.72 30.12 -3.21
CA GLU A 101 -16.05 29.58 -2.86
C GLU A 101 -16.19 29.23 -1.37
N ASN A 102 -15.22 29.58 -0.52
CA ASN A 102 -15.15 29.17 0.90
C ASN A 102 -15.14 27.63 1.10
N ARG A 103 -14.67 26.86 0.13
CA ARG A 103 -14.52 25.42 0.22
C ARG A 103 -13.14 25.11 0.77
N MET A 104 -13.09 24.42 1.91
CA MET A 104 -11.83 24.11 2.63
C MET A 104 -11.27 22.72 2.26
N TYR A 105 -11.54 22.24 1.06
CA TYR A 105 -11.02 20.95 0.59
C TYR A 105 -9.88 21.14 -0.41
N PHE A 106 -8.97 20.18 -0.45
CA PHE A 106 -7.90 20.16 -1.45
C PHE A 106 -8.44 19.67 -2.81
N SER A 107 -7.85 20.17 -3.88
CA SER A 107 -8.06 19.68 -5.23
C SER A 107 -7.51 18.25 -5.38
N ARG A 108 -7.97 17.56 -6.40
CA ARG A 108 -7.50 16.21 -6.74
C ARG A 108 -6.98 16.10 -8.17
N ASN A 109 -6.78 17.24 -8.82
CA ASN A 109 -6.35 17.26 -10.23
C ASN A 109 -4.98 16.61 -10.42
N GLU A 110 -4.02 16.93 -9.56
CA GLU A 110 -2.68 16.33 -9.60
C GLU A 110 -2.73 14.83 -9.29
N MET A 111 -3.55 14.40 -8.32
CA MET A 111 -3.74 12.99 -8.01
C MET A 111 -4.36 12.23 -9.19
N LEU A 112 -5.34 12.82 -9.88
CA LEU A 112 -5.94 12.24 -11.08
C LEU A 112 -4.94 12.15 -12.24
N ALA A 113 -4.17 13.20 -12.48
CA ALA A 113 -3.12 13.20 -13.50
C ALA A 113 -2.06 12.10 -13.25
N MET A 114 -1.69 11.91 -11.99
CA MET A 114 -0.81 10.83 -11.58
C MET A 114 -1.44 9.45 -11.83
N PHE A 115 -2.72 9.25 -11.50
CA PHE A 115 -3.41 7.99 -11.80
C PHE A 115 -3.41 7.71 -13.31
N GLU A 116 -3.73 8.70 -14.14
CA GLU A 116 -3.74 8.54 -15.60
C GLU A 116 -2.35 8.24 -16.18
N LYS A 117 -1.30 8.78 -15.58
CA LYS A 117 0.08 8.52 -15.99
C LYS A 117 0.54 7.09 -15.69
N TYR A 118 0.19 6.58 -14.51
CA TYR A 118 0.75 5.32 -14.00
C TYR A 118 -0.18 4.13 -14.06
N ILE A 119 -1.49 4.34 -14.20
CA ILE A 119 -2.51 3.29 -14.21
C ILE A 119 -3.18 3.24 -15.58
N ASP A 120 -3.03 2.12 -16.26
CA ASP A 120 -3.72 1.82 -17.50
C ASP A 120 -5.06 1.12 -17.17
N MET A 121 -6.17 1.81 -17.39
CA MET A 121 -7.51 1.31 -17.09
C MET A 121 -7.92 0.11 -17.96
N GLU A 122 -7.44 0.03 -19.20
CA GLU A 122 -7.71 -1.11 -20.07
C GLU A 122 -6.95 -2.35 -19.56
N LYS A 123 -5.73 -2.15 -19.06
CA LYS A 123 -4.98 -3.23 -18.44
C LYS A 123 -5.65 -3.74 -17.16
N ILE A 124 -6.22 -2.85 -16.33
CA ILE A 124 -7.00 -3.24 -15.13
C ILE A 124 -8.17 -4.15 -15.54
N LYS A 125 -8.91 -3.79 -16.59
CA LYS A 125 -10.04 -4.58 -17.08
C LYS A 125 -9.64 -5.93 -17.71
N ALA A 126 -8.46 -5.98 -18.30
CA ALA A 126 -7.90 -7.18 -18.93
C ALA A 126 -7.12 -8.07 -17.95
N ASP A 127 -6.87 -7.63 -16.73
CA ASP A 127 -6.16 -8.40 -15.71
C ASP A 127 -6.99 -9.65 -15.33
N SER A 128 -6.32 -10.75 -15.15
CA SER A 128 -6.95 -11.99 -14.66
C SER A 128 -7.24 -11.96 -13.15
N ARG A 129 -6.78 -10.94 -12.45
CA ARG A 129 -6.97 -10.73 -11.03
C ARG A 129 -8.09 -9.72 -10.79
N ASP A 130 -9.14 -10.14 -10.12
CA ASP A 130 -10.19 -9.23 -9.69
C ASP A 130 -9.65 -8.23 -8.66
N ILE A 131 -10.02 -6.96 -8.79
CA ILE A 131 -9.65 -5.93 -7.81
C ILE A 131 -10.91 -5.39 -7.13
N TYR A 132 -10.94 -5.53 -5.81
CA TYR A 132 -12.00 -5.00 -4.94
C TYR A 132 -11.54 -3.77 -4.20
N VAL A 133 -12.30 -2.70 -4.28
CA VAL A 133 -12.02 -1.44 -3.58
C VAL A 133 -13.10 -1.18 -2.55
N SER A 134 -12.70 -0.97 -1.29
CA SER A 134 -13.63 -0.57 -0.24
C SER A 134 -13.92 0.93 -0.31
N ILE A 135 -15.20 1.29 -0.19
CA ILE A 135 -15.71 2.66 -0.04
C ILE A 135 -16.73 2.71 1.06
N SER A 136 -16.81 3.83 1.78
CA SER A 136 -17.77 4.04 2.87
C SER A 136 -18.93 4.90 2.39
N ARG A 137 -20.13 4.29 2.23
CA ARG A 137 -21.34 5.01 1.91
C ARG A 137 -21.76 5.89 3.08
N LEU A 138 -22.18 7.12 2.77
CA LEU A 138 -22.69 8.07 3.75
C LEU A 138 -24.21 7.99 3.86
N ASN A 139 -24.72 8.20 5.08
CA ASN A 139 -26.12 8.42 5.35
C ASN A 139 -26.53 9.89 5.06
N GLU A 140 -27.80 10.22 5.30
CA GLU A 140 -28.35 11.58 5.09
C GLU A 140 -27.63 12.66 5.94
N THR A 141 -27.06 12.29 7.08
CA THR A 141 -26.31 13.20 7.94
C THR A 141 -24.81 13.25 7.60
N GLN A 142 -24.40 12.72 6.46
CA GLN A 142 -23.03 12.67 5.95
C GLN A 142 -22.06 11.87 6.84
N GLN A 143 -22.57 10.88 7.60
CA GLN A 143 -21.76 9.97 8.40
C GLN A 143 -21.59 8.63 7.69
N PRO A 144 -20.42 7.97 7.79
CA PRO A 144 -20.22 6.64 7.27
C PRO A 144 -21.21 5.65 7.90
N GLU A 145 -21.96 4.94 7.06
CA GLU A 145 -23.01 4.02 7.49
C GLU A 145 -22.77 2.58 7.05
N GLN A 146 -22.29 2.40 5.83
CA GLN A 146 -22.14 1.08 5.23
C GLN A 146 -20.86 1.02 4.40
N VAL A 147 -20.08 -0.04 4.60
CA VAL A 147 -18.98 -0.35 3.68
C VAL A 147 -19.55 -1.02 2.43
N GLU A 148 -19.05 -0.60 1.27
CA GLU A 148 -19.33 -1.26 0.00
C GLU A 148 -17.98 -1.65 -0.64
N TYR A 149 -17.96 -2.84 -1.25
CA TYR A 149 -16.80 -3.35 -1.97
C TYR A 149 -17.11 -3.33 -3.47
N ARG A 150 -16.33 -2.57 -4.21
CA ARG A 150 -16.52 -2.37 -5.65
C ARG A 150 -15.50 -3.21 -6.42
N ARG A 151 -15.99 -4.19 -7.18
CA ARG A 151 -15.17 -4.96 -8.12
C ARG A 151 -14.93 -4.10 -9.35
N LEU A 152 -13.69 -3.73 -9.63
CA LEU A 152 -13.39 -2.71 -10.65
C LEU A 152 -13.74 -3.16 -12.07
N GLU A 153 -13.67 -4.44 -12.36
CA GLU A 153 -14.03 -5.00 -13.67
C GLU A 153 -15.49 -4.69 -14.08
N ASP A 154 -16.39 -4.51 -13.11
CA ASP A 154 -17.81 -4.28 -13.38
C ASP A 154 -18.11 -2.84 -13.87
N TYR A 155 -17.10 -1.97 -13.93
CA TYR A 155 -17.29 -0.54 -14.18
C TYR A 155 -16.50 -0.04 -15.39
N ASP A 156 -16.95 1.08 -15.97
CA ASP A 156 -16.17 1.84 -16.94
C ASP A 156 -15.03 2.64 -16.28
N ALA A 157 -14.10 3.13 -17.09
CA ALA A 157 -12.92 3.84 -16.61
C ALA A 157 -13.27 5.09 -15.77
N ASP A 158 -14.35 5.82 -16.12
CA ASP A 158 -14.75 7.03 -15.39
C ASP A 158 -15.32 6.66 -14.02
N THR A 159 -16.09 5.59 -13.94
CA THR A 159 -16.63 5.09 -12.67
C THR A 159 -15.49 4.51 -11.80
N ILE A 160 -14.52 3.81 -12.38
CA ILE A 160 -13.32 3.35 -11.66
C ILE A 160 -12.56 4.54 -11.04
N ARG A 161 -12.35 5.64 -11.78
CA ARG A 161 -11.75 6.87 -11.23
C ARG A 161 -12.54 7.41 -10.04
N LYS A 162 -13.87 7.48 -10.14
CA LYS A 162 -14.74 7.92 -9.04
C LYS A 162 -14.64 6.99 -7.84
N ILE A 163 -14.58 5.68 -8.03
CA ILE A 163 -14.39 4.68 -6.95
C ILE A 163 -13.06 4.91 -6.23
N LEU A 164 -11.96 5.13 -6.96
CA LEU A 164 -10.66 5.45 -6.36
C LEU A 164 -10.70 6.76 -5.58
N LEU A 165 -11.28 7.80 -6.17
CA LEU A 165 -11.44 9.09 -5.49
C LEU A 165 -12.31 8.94 -4.23
N ALA A 166 -13.36 8.12 -4.26
CA ALA A 166 -14.19 7.83 -3.10
C ALA A 166 -13.39 7.10 -2.02
N SER A 167 -12.66 6.04 -2.42
CA SER A 167 -11.84 5.25 -1.50
C SER A 167 -10.72 6.05 -0.82
N THR A 168 -10.25 7.12 -1.45
CA THR A 168 -9.21 8.02 -0.92
C THR A 168 -9.77 9.33 -0.34
N ALA A 169 -11.10 9.46 -0.22
CA ALA A 169 -11.74 10.69 0.28
C ALA A 169 -11.69 10.81 1.80
N LEU A 170 -10.50 11.10 2.35
CA LEU A 170 -10.32 11.36 3.77
C LEU A 170 -11.21 12.54 4.22
N PRO A 171 -11.96 12.40 5.34
CA PRO A 171 -12.72 13.51 5.92
C PRO A 171 -11.82 14.72 6.18
N VAL A 172 -12.40 15.92 6.04
CA VAL A 172 -11.71 17.22 6.23
C VAL A 172 -10.73 17.56 5.09
N MET A 173 -10.10 16.56 4.46
CA MET A 173 -9.14 16.78 3.37
C MET A 173 -9.84 16.93 2.03
N TYR A 174 -10.81 16.05 1.75
CA TYR A 174 -11.46 15.96 0.45
C TYR A 174 -12.98 15.92 0.59
N GLU A 175 -13.67 16.38 -0.44
CA GLU A 175 -15.12 16.21 -0.53
C GLU A 175 -15.51 14.74 -0.69
N ALA A 176 -16.72 14.43 -0.24
CA ALA A 176 -17.33 13.14 -0.55
C ALA A 176 -17.58 13.02 -2.06
N VAL A 177 -17.38 11.84 -2.60
CA VAL A 177 -17.57 11.56 -4.03
C VAL A 177 -18.97 10.99 -4.26
N GLU A 178 -19.67 11.53 -5.27
CA GLU A 178 -20.96 11.00 -5.67
C GLU A 178 -20.82 9.95 -6.78
N ILE A 179 -21.42 8.78 -6.54
CA ILE A 179 -21.51 7.67 -7.49
C ILE A 179 -22.97 7.21 -7.47
N ASP A 180 -23.65 7.24 -8.61
CA ASP A 180 -25.05 6.80 -8.77
C ASP A 180 -26.02 7.45 -7.75
N GLY A 181 -25.86 8.75 -7.51
CA GLY A 181 -26.71 9.54 -6.59
C GLY A 181 -26.45 9.27 -5.10
N LYS A 182 -25.43 8.50 -4.75
CA LYS A 182 -25.01 8.24 -3.37
C LYS A 182 -23.64 8.85 -3.11
N LYS A 183 -23.42 9.30 -1.88
CA LYS A 183 -22.14 9.90 -1.47
C LYS A 183 -21.27 8.90 -0.72
N TYR A 184 -19.99 8.93 -1.03
CA TYR A 184 -19.00 8.02 -0.48
C TYR A 184 -17.76 8.77 0.04
N ARG A 185 -17.12 8.17 1.01
CA ARG A 185 -15.82 8.58 1.57
C ARG A 185 -14.87 7.41 1.64
N ASP A 186 -13.68 7.68 2.16
CA ASP A 186 -12.58 6.73 2.33
C ASP A 186 -13.06 5.40 2.92
N GLY A 187 -12.71 4.31 2.23
CA GLY A 187 -13.10 2.96 2.63
C GLY A 187 -12.54 2.55 3.99
N GLY A 188 -11.37 3.04 4.33
CA GLY A 188 -10.70 2.77 5.60
C GLY A 188 -11.43 3.31 6.83
N LEU A 189 -12.46 4.14 6.67
CA LEU A 189 -13.31 4.59 7.78
C LEU A 189 -14.13 3.44 8.38
N LEU A 190 -14.57 2.48 7.56
CA LEU A 190 -15.39 1.34 8.00
C LEU A 190 -14.67 0.01 7.87
N ASP A 191 -13.89 -0.20 6.82
CA ASP A 191 -13.07 -1.40 6.64
C ASP A 191 -11.74 -1.07 5.95
N ASN A 192 -10.70 -1.02 6.77
CA ASN A 192 -9.35 -0.66 6.34
C ASN A 192 -8.53 -1.85 5.82
N GLU A 193 -8.96 -3.07 6.07
CA GLU A 193 -8.33 -4.32 5.62
C GLU A 193 -9.42 -5.23 5.02
N PRO A 194 -9.85 -4.97 3.77
CA PRO A 194 -11.05 -5.57 3.20
C PRO A 194 -10.84 -7.05 2.82
N ILE A 195 -10.81 -7.92 3.84
CA ILE A 195 -10.69 -9.38 3.70
C ILE A 195 -12.02 -10.00 3.27
N GLN A 196 -13.13 -9.47 3.81
CA GLN A 196 -14.45 -10.07 3.66
C GLN A 196 -14.87 -10.33 2.22
N PRO A 197 -14.73 -9.37 1.26
CA PRO A 197 -15.16 -9.63 -0.11
C PRO A 197 -14.40 -10.78 -0.77
N LEU A 198 -13.14 -10.98 -0.43
CA LEU A 198 -12.33 -12.07 -0.96
C LEU A 198 -12.70 -13.41 -0.31
N TYR A 199 -12.98 -13.40 0.98
CA TYR A 199 -13.43 -14.58 1.70
C TYR A 199 -14.79 -15.09 1.17
N ASP A 200 -15.71 -14.18 0.84
CA ASP A 200 -17.02 -14.50 0.26
C ASP A 200 -16.91 -15.13 -1.14
N LEU A 201 -15.84 -14.85 -1.90
CA LEU A 201 -15.50 -15.53 -3.15
C LEU A 201 -14.95 -16.96 -2.93
N GLY A 202 -14.75 -17.37 -1.69
CA GLY A 202 -14.21 -18.65 -1.31
C GLY A 202 -12.68 -18.71 -1.26
N ILE A 203 -12.00 -17.57 -1.27
CA ILE A 203 -10.56 -17.52 -0.99
C ILE A 203 -10.33 -17.91 0.47
N ARG A 204 -9.30 -18.72 0.71
CA ARG A 204 -8.94 -19.21 2.04
C ARG A 204 -7.46 -19.02 2.37
N GLN A 205 -6.70 -18.47 1.45
CA GLN A 205 -5.29 -18.12 1.65
C GLN A 205 -5.10 -16.64 1.41
N PHE A 206 -4.55 -15.92 2.37
CA PHE A 206 -4.45 -14.48 2.34
C PHE A 206 -3.04 -13.99 2.63
N ILE A 207 -2.62 -12.98 1.90
CA ILE A 207 -1.51 -12.11 2.25
C ILE A 207 -2.12 -10.76 2.63
N VAL A 208 -1.93 -10.34 3.88
CA VAL A 208 -2.45 -9.06 4.39
C VAL A 208 -1.28 -8.14 4.71
N ILE A 209 -1.22 -6.99 4.04
CA ILE A 209 -0.20 -5.97 4.28
C ILE A 209 -0.86 -4.79 4.99
N GLY A 210 -0.66 -4.73 6.30
CA GLY A 210 -1.21 -3.69 7.17
C GLY A 210 -0.30 -2.48 7.32
N MET A 211 -0.81 -1.43 7.99
CA MET A 211 -0.13 -0.15 8.15
C MET A 211 0.07 0.26 9.61
N ARG A 212 -0.34 -0.58 10.55
CA ARG A 212 -0.31 -0.26 11.98
C ARG A 212 0.65 -1.19 12.71
N ALA A 213 1.71 -0.62 13.25
CA ALA A 213 2.68 -1.35 14.05
C ALA A 213 2.02 -2.03 15.27
N GLY A 214 2.48 -3.23 15.59
CA GLY A 214 1.98 -4.01 16.73
C GLY A 214 0.54 -4.53 16.57
N LYS A 215 -0.12 -4.33 15.41
CA LYS A 215 -1.42 -4.91 15.15
C LYS A 215 -1.30 -6.42 14.96
N VAL A 216 -2.20 -7.15 15.59
CA VAL A 216 -2.43 -8.58 15.34
C VAL A 216 -3.80 -8.70 14.67
N LEU A 217 -3.84 -9.38 13.53
CA LEU A 217 -5.10 -9.64 12.83
C LEU A 217 -5.95 -10.60 13.67
N ASN A 218 -7.18 -10.19 14.01
CA ASN A 218 -8.16 -11.13 14.56
C ASN A 218 -8.77 -11.97 13.44
N THR A 219 -8.41 -13.24 13.40
CA THR A 219 -8.83 -14.20 12.37
C THR A 219 -10.09 -14.99 12.72
N ASP A 220 -10.71 -14.75 13.89
CA ASP A 220 -11.90 -15.48 14.37
C ASP A 220 -13.08 -15.39 13.38
N LYS A 221 -13.15 -14.32 12.60
CA LYS A 221 -14.17 -14.13 11.57
C LYS A 221 -14.00 -15.06 10.36
N TRP A 222 -12.81 -15.63 10.17
CA TRP A 222 -12.44 -16.45 9.01
C TRP A 222 -11.72 -17.74 9.46
N PRO A 223 -12.44 -18.63 10.19
CA PRO A 223 -11.82 -19.73 10.96
C PRO A 223 -11.17 -20.80 10.07
N ASP A 224 -11.56 -20.91 8.79
CA ASP A 224 -11.04 -21.85 7.81
C ASP A 224 -10.00 -21.20 6.85
N ALA A 225 -9.58 -19.98 7.13
CA ALA A 225 -8.61 -19.27 6.32
C ALA A 225 -7.20 -19.27 6.92
N GLN A 226 -6.21 -19.22 6.05
CA GLN A 226 -4.79 -19.09 6.41
C GLN A 226 -4.26 -17.71 6.03
N PHE A 227 -3.45 -17.14 6.90
CA PHE A 227 -2.94 -15.78 6.73
C PHE A 227 -1.42 -15.72 6.79
N ILE A 228 -0.84 -14.98 5.86
CA ILE A 228 0.46 -14.34 6.01
C ILE A 228 0.17 -12.87 6.27
N THR A 229 0.49 -12.40 7.46
CA THR A 229 0.29 -10.99 7.84
C THR A 229 1.62 -10.29 7.95
N ILE A 230 1.74 -9.16 7.29
CA ILE A 230 2.95 -8.32 7.34
C ILE A 230 2.51 -6.93 7.82
N TYR A 231 2.92 -6.61 9.04
CA TYR A 231 2.69 -5.32 9.67
C TYR A 231 4.00 -4.64 9.99
N PRO A 232 4.03 -3.30 10.03
CA PRO A 232 5.24 -2.58 10.36
C PRO A 232 5.76 -2.95 11.76
N SER A 233 7.05 -3.23 11.84
CA SER A 233 7.74 -3.49 13.12
C SER A 233 7.92 -2.22 13.94
N HIS A 234 7.87 -1.04 13.29
CA HIS A 234 7.97 0.27 13.91
C HIS A 234 6.81 1.15 13.48
N ASP A 235 6.46 2.12 14.33
CA ASP A 235 5.39 3.05 14.02
C ASP A 235 5.71 3.87 12.75
N LEU A 236 4.76 3.93 11.82
CA LEU A 236 4.85 4.72 10.59
C LEU A 236 4.36 6.16 10.78
N GLY A 237 4.06 6.55 12.01
CA GLY A 237 3.51 7.85 12.36
C GLY A 237 1.97 7.85 12.47
N ASP A 238 1.44 8.94 13.02
CA ASP A 238 0.01 9.20 13.21
C ASP A 238 -0.67 9.75 11.94
N LEU A 239 -1.64 10.65 12.10
CA LEU A 239 -2.30 11.32 10.98
C LEU A 239 -1.34 12.26 10.24
N ILE A 240 -0.60 13.11 10.96
CA ILE A 240 0.24 14.17 10.36
C ILE A 240 1.55 13.58 9.87
N ASP A 241 2.31 12.93 10.76
CA ASP A 241 3.64 12.40 10.46
C ASP A 241 3.59 11.10 9.66
N GLY A 242 2.43 10.44 9.63
CA GLY A 242 2.20 9.18 8.95
C GLY A 242 1.35 9.31 7.70
N THR A 243 0.03 9.44 7.88
CA THR A 243 -0.95 9.38 6.80
C THR A 243 -0.82 10.53 5.81
N LEU A 244 -0.55 11.74 6.30
CA LEU A 244 -0.42 12.94 5.48
C LEU A 244 1.02 13.25 5.07
N ASN A 245 1.99 12.45 5.45
CA ASN A 245 3.40 12.69 5.15
C ASN A 245 3.86 11.92 3.91
N PHE A 246 3.95 12.62 2.77
CA PHE A 246 4.43 12.12 1.48
C PHE A 246 5.83 12.63 1.13
N THR A 247 6.61 13.13 2.09
CA THR A 247 7.97 13.57 1.84
C THR A 247 8.86 12.42 1.34
N GLY A 248 9.80 12.72 0.44
CA GLY A 248 10.73 11.72 -0.12
C GLY A 248 11.44 10.92 0.96
N ARG A 249 11.87 11.58 2.05
CA ARG A 249 12.51 10.91 3.18
C ARG A 249 11.60 9.91 3.90
N ALA A 250 10.33 10.26 4.11
CA ALA A 250 9.37 9.36 4.76
C ALA A 250 9.05 8.16 3.85
N LYS A 251 8.92 8.38 2.54
CA LYS A 251 8.69 7.32 1.55
C LYS A 251 9.87 6.34 1.51
N GLU A 252 11.11 6.84 1.38
CA GLU A 252 12.33 6.02 1.36
C GLU A 252 12.42 5.14 2.62
N PHE A 253 12.24 5.75 3.81
CA PHE A 253 12.23 5.02 5.08
C PHE A 253 11.21 3.88 5.09
N ARG A 254 9.96 4.18 4.69
CA ARG A 254 8.85 3.22 4.71
C ARG A 254 9.05 2.08 3.74
N GLN A 255 9.57 2.36 2.53
CA GLN A 255 9.90 1.33 1.55
C GLN A 255 10.98 0.38 2.11
N MET A 256 12.07 0.91 2.65
CA MET A 256 13.14 0.11 3.24
C MET A 256 12.66 -0.72 4.44
N LEU A 257 11.81 -0.14 5.30
CA LEU A 257 11.23 -0.86 6.43
C LEU A 257 10.32 -2.00 5.95
N GLY A 258 9.51 -1.76 4.92
CA GLY A 258 8.65 -2.77 4.30
C GLY A 258 9.44 -3.95 3.75
N GLU A 259 10.58 -3.70 3.08
CA GLU A 259 11.48 -4.76 2.62
C GLU A 259 12.02 -5.61 3.79
N LYS A 260 12.46 -4.97 4.87
CA LYS A 260 12.99 -5.67 6.04
C LYS A 260 11.93 -6.47 6.78
N ASP A 261 10.77 -5.88 7.01
CA ASP A 261 9.66 -6.52 7.70
C ASP A 261 9.12 -7.73 6.93
N ALA A 262 9.01 -7.62 5.61
CA ALA A 262 8.62 -8.73 4.76
C ALA A 262 9.59 -9.91 4.90
N LEU A 263 10.90 -9.67 4.80
CA LEU A 263 11.93 -10.70 4.95
C LEU A 263 11.86 -11.39 6.31
N ARG A 264 11.66 -10.62 7.41
CA ARG A 264 11.53 -11.20 8.77
C ARG A 264 10.25 -12.00 8.91
N SER A 265 9.11 -11.46 8.48
CA SER A 265 7.83 -12.15 8.56
C SER A 265 7.84 -13.48 7.80
N LEU A 266 8.41 -13.49 6.60
CA LEU A 266 8.55 -14.72 5.82
C LEU A 266 9.48 -15.73 6.50
N LYS A 267 10.59 -15.28 7.05
CA LYS A 267 11.51 -16.17 7.78
C LYS A 267 10.83 -16.77 9.00
N THR A 268 10.14 -15.98 9.78
CA THR A 268 9.38 -16.45 10.95
C THR A 268 8.29 -17.45 10.55
N LYS A 269 7.61 -17.23 9.44
CA LYS A 269 6.52 -18.08 8.98
C LYS A 269 7.00 -19.41 8.39
N PHE A 270 8.04 -19.40 7.56
CA PHE A 270 8.44 -20.56 6.77
C PHE A 270 9.69 -21.28 7.27
N GLN A 271 10.46 -20.64 8.13
CA GLN A 271 11.67 -21.20 8.74
C GLN A 271 11.68 -20.91 10.24
N PRO A 272 10.65 -21.40 10.97
CA PRO A 272 10.54 -21.09 12.39
C PRO A 272 11.75 -21.67 13.15
N ASP A 273 12.43 -20.79 13.87
CA ASP A 273 13.53 -21.11 14.77
C ASP A 273 13.26 -20.38 16.09
N ASP A 274 13.19 -21.10 17.18
CA ASP A 274 12.84 -20.55 18.49
C ASP A 274 13.78 -19.40 18.89
N LEU A 275 15.08 -19.53 18.59
CA LEU A 275 16.04 -18.46 18.87
C LEU A 275 15.76 -17.24 18.00
N TYR A 276 15.48 -17.45 16.71
CA TYR A 276 15.15 -16.36 15.78
C TYR A 276 13.86 -15.63 16.21
N ILE A 277 12.83 -16.38 16.58
CA ILE A 277 11.54 -15.80 17.05
C ILE A 277 11.77 -14.95 18.30
N ARG A 278 12.58 -15.44 19.28
CA ARG A 278 12.92 -14.68 20.49
C ARG A 278 13.77 -13.45 20.19
N MET A 279 14.60 -13.49 19.17
CA MET A 279 15.49 -12.40 18.77
C MET A 279 14.80 -11.41 17.80
N GLU A 280 13.60 -11.72 17.30
CA GLU A 280 12.91 -10.94 16.30
C GLU A 280 12.79 -9.45 16.67
N PRO A 281 12.40 -9.06 17.91
CA PRO A 281 12.34 -7.65 18.29
C PRO A 281 13.71 -6.94 18.24
N VAL A 282 14.79 -7.65 18.60
CA VAL A 282 16.17 -7.12 18.53
C VAL A 282 16.60 -6.96 17.07
N LEU A 283 16.27 -7.93 16.22
CA LEU A 283 16.55 -7.88 14.79
C LEU A 283 15.77 -6.73 14.12
N ALA A 284 14.51 -6.53 14.48
CA ALA A 284 13.72 -5.41 14.01
C ALA A 284 14.36 -4.06 14.38
N GLN A 285 14.83 -3.91 15.62
CA GLN A 285 15.50 -2.68 16.05
C GLN A 285 16.84 -2.47 15.33
N ASN A 286 17.59 -3.53 15.06
CA ASN A 286 18.82 -3.45 14.29
C ASN A 286 18.55 -3.03 12.84
N ASP A 287 17.55 -3.62 12.19
CA ASP A 287 17.13 -3.22 10.85
C ASP A 287 16.71 -1.74 10.80
N TYR A 288 15.96 -1.26 11.79
CA TYR A 288 15.61 0.15 11.91
C TYR A 288 16.85 1.05 12.00
N ASN A 289 17.82 0.71 12.84
CA ASN A 289 19.04 1.46 12.99
C ASN A 289 19.86 1.48 11.69
N ASP A 290 19.95 0.34 10.99
CA ASP A 290 20.63 0.22 9.70
C ASP A 290 19.96 1.11 8.64
N ILE A 291 18.64 1.13 8.56
CA ILE A 291 17.88 2.02 7.65
C ILE A 291 18.21 3.48 7.95
N VAL A 292 18.10 3.89 9.21
CA VAL A 292 18.39 5.28 9.61
C VAL A 292 19.84 5.68 9.26
N MET A 293 20.79 4.78 9.46
CA MET A 293 22.18 5.00 9.10
C MET A 293 22.36 5.10 7.58
N GLN A 294 21.79 4.20 6.82
CA GLN A 294 21.86 4.21 5.35
C GLN A 294 21.27 5.50 4.77
N MET A 295 20.12 5.95 5.25
CA MET A 295 19.50 7.19 4.84
C MET A 295 20.37 8.42 5.13
N ARG A 296 21.07 8.44 6.28
CA ARG A 296 22.05 9.51 6.60
C ARG A 296 23.20 9.52 5.60
N VAL A 297 23.73 8.35 5.26
CA VAL A 297 24.81 8.20 4.29
C VAL A 297 24.34 8.67 2.91
N ASN A 298 23.17 8.20 2.43
CA ASN A 298 22.59 8.60 1.15
C ASN A 298 22.40 10.12 1.06
N HIS A 299 21.86 10.73 2.12
CA HIS A 299 21.67 12.18 2.18
C HIS A 299 23.01 12.93 2.10
N THR A 300 24.04 12.44 2.77
CA THR A 300 25.37 13.05 2.74
C THR A 300 25.98 12.97 1.33
N TYR A 301 25.90 11.82 0.66
CA TYR A 301 26.35 11.66 -0.73
C TYR A 301 25.63 12.60 -1.68
N LYS A 302 24.28 12.64 -1.63
CA LYS A 302 23.47 13.51 -2.47
C LYS A 302 23.80 15.00 -2.25
N THR A 303 24.07 15.39 -1.02
CA THR A 303 24.48 16.77 -0.68
C THR A 303 25.87 17.09 -1.25
N MET A 304 26.81 16.16 -1.18
CA MET A 304 28.16 16.31 -1.75
C MET A 304 28.11 16.40 -3.28
N GLU A 305 27.33 15.54 -3.93
CA GLU A 305 27.13 15.52 -5.38
C GLU A 305 26.54 16.85 -5.88
N ASN A 306 25.48 17.35 -5.23
CA ASN A 306 24.86 18.63 -5.54
C ASN A 306 25.85 19.80 -5.40
N ARG A 307 26.70 19.80 -4.36
CA ARG A 307 27.74 20.82 -4.18
C ARG A 307 28.81 20.72 -5.27
N LEU A 308 29.21 19.52 -5.67
CA LEU A 308 30.18 19.31 -6.74
C LEU A 308 29.64 19.84 -8.07
N ASN A 309 28.41 19.47 -8.43
CA ASN A 309 27.76 19.92 -9.66
C ASN A 309 27.60 21.43 -9.71
N SER A 310 27.13 22.05 -8.61
CA SER A 310 27.03 23.52 -8.48
C SER A 310 28.40 24.22 -8.60
N ASN A 311 29.49 23.59 -8.20
CA ASN A 311 30.83 24.17 -8.39
C ASN A 311 31.28 24.00 -9.83
N ILE A 312 31.02 22.88 -10.49
CA ILE A 312 31.35 22.67 -11.91
C ILE A 312 30.63 23.69 -12.80
N GLU A 313 29.32 23.93 -12.54
CA GLU A 313 28.54 24.94 -13.26
C GLU A 313 29.06 26.36 -13.12
N LYS A 314 29.75 26.70 -12.04
CA LYS A 314 30.37 28.00 -11.83
C LYS A 314 31.71 28.18 -12.54
N PHE A 315 32.33 27.10 -13.03
CA PHE A 315 33.59 27.10 -13.75
C PHE A 315 33.42 27.00 -15.27
N ASN A 316 32.20 26.69 -15.71
CA ASN A 316 31.78 26.73 -17.11
C ASN A 316 31.03 28.04 -17.41
#